data_5fa0643c304cb1a493ec68835b9349f0
#
_entry.id   5fa0643c304cb1a493ec68835b9349f0
#
_cell.length_a   1.000
_cell.length_b   1.000
_cell.length_c   1.000
_cell.angle_alpha   90.00
_cell.angle_beta   90.00
_cell.angle_gamma   90.00
#
_symmetry.space_group_name_H-M   'P 1'
#
loop_
_entity.id
_entity.type
_entity.pdbx_description
1 polymer ?
#
loop_
_entity_poly.entity_id
_entity_poly.type
_entity_poly.pdbx_seq_one_letter_code
_entity_poly.pdbx_strand_id
1 'polypeptide(L)'
;MAGVGDVGAVVSTIGHGTLPAEAFSALLAEAGVGRVVDVRSYPGSRHNPQFGREEMERWLPAAGIDYRWLRALGGRRRPLPASRHIALRHDAFRAYADHMATPEFLDGVDELLTASAELPTAVMCSESVWWRCHRRLLADHLVLVRRVDVVHLMHDGRRTDHAPTAGVRAADGQVVYDVGVTPPLPGT
;
A
#
# COMPACT_ATOMS: atom_id res chain seq x y z
N MET A 1 33.56 18.99 -0.32
CA MET A 1 32.90 17.70 -0.31
C MET A 1 31.48 17.95 0.17
N ALA A 2 30.53 18.09 -0.78
CA ALA A 2 29.13 18.23 -0.43
C ALA A 2 28.61 16.85 -0.04
N GLY A 3 28.10 16.74 1.19
CA GLY A 3 27.46 15.51 1.66
C GLY A 3 26.25 15.20 0.78
N VAL A 4 26.27 14.02 0.18
CA VAL A 4 25.07 13.41 -0.40
C VAL A 4 24.15 13.16 0.80
N GLY A 5 23.12 14.00 0.94
CA GLY A 5 22.06 13.75 1.90
C GLY A 5 21.48 12.38 1.60
N ASP A 6 21.41 11.55 2.62
CA ASP A 6 20.66 10.30 2.60
C ASP A 6 19.21 10.65 2.24
N VAL A 7 18.89 10.53 0.95
CA VAL A 7 17.50 10.67 0.48
C VAL A 7 16.83 9.39 0.93
N GLY A 8 16.15 9.45 2.08
CA GLY A 8 15.39 8.34 2.63
C GLY A 8 14.56 7.66 1.52
N ALA A 9 14.52 6.35 1.52
CA ALA A 9 13.75 5.60 0.52
C ALA A 9 12.28 6.10 0.54
N VAL A 10 11.75 6.45 -0.63
CA VAL A 10 10.37 6.93 -0.80
C VAL A 10 9.60 5.90 -1.61
N VAL A 11 8.45 5.48 -1.09
CA VAL A 11 7.52 4.62 -1.81
C VAL A 11 6.27 5.43 -2.16
N SER A 12 5.93 5.49 -3.44
CA SER A 12 4.66 6.09 -3.86
C SER A 12 3.51 5.10 -3.74
N THR A 13 2.28 5.59 -3.64
CA THR A 13 1.08 4.75 -3.78
C THR A 13 0.09 5.38 -4.75
N ILE A 14 -0.62 4.57 -5.51
CA ILE A 14 -1.64 5.01 -6.45
C ILE A 14 -2.82 4.03 -6.46
N GLY A 15 -4.03 4.52 -6.73
CA GLY A 15 -5.18 3.67 -7.04
C GLY A 15 -5.59 3.86 -8.48
N HIS A 16 -5.83 2.78 -9.21
CA HIS A 16 -6.23 2.94 -10.61
C HIS A 16 -7.66 3.49 -10.76
N GLY A 17 -8.57 3.19 -9.82
CA GLY A 17 -9.98 3.61 -9.90
C GLY A 17 -10.62 3.18 -11.21
N THR A 18 -11.20 4.17 -11.91
CA THR A 18 -11.80 4.03 -13.23
C THR A 18 -11.04 4.79 -14.32
N LEU A 19 -9.76 5.11 -14.08
CA LEU A 19 -8.95 5.86 -15.04
C LEU A 19 -8.80 5.07 -16.36
N PRO A 20 -8.71 5.75 -17.50
CA PRO A 20 -8.12 5.19 -18.70
C PRO A 20 -6.65 4.80 -18.47
N ALA A 21 -6.14 3.79 -19.18
CA ALA A 21 -4.75 3.35 -19.06
C ALA A 21 -3.75 4.49 -19.35
N GLU A 22 -4.06 5.32 -20.35
CA GLU A 22 -3.24 6.46 -20.76
C GLU A 22 -3.15 7.52 -19.64
N ALA A 23 -4.28 7.84 -18.99
CA ALA A 23 -4.29 8.80 -17.89
C ALA A 23 -3.52 8.27 -16.67
N PHE A 24 -3.66 6.96 -16.37
CA PHE A 24 -2.90 6.31 -15.31
C PHE A 24 -1.40 6.30 -15.61
N SER A 25 -1.01 5.96 -16.84
CA SER A 25 0.39 5.99 -17.30
C SER A 25 0.99 7.40 -17.24
N ALA A 26 0.23 8.42 -17.61
CA ALA A 26 0.67 9.81 -17.52
C ALA A 26 0.96 10.24 -16.08
N LEU A 27 0.09 9.88 -15.12
CA LEU A 27 0.32 10.16 -13.69
C LEU A 27 1.59 9.48 -13.16
N LEU A 28 1.85 8.24 -13.57
CA LEU A 28 3.07 7.53 -13.20
C LEU A 28 4.32 8.22 -13.77
N ALA A 29 4.28 8.58 -15.04
CA ALA A 29 5.39 9.26 -15.74
C ALA A 29 5.69 10.63 -15.10
N GLU A 30 4.66 11.44 -14.82
CA GLU A 30 4.80 12.72 -14.14
C GLU A 30 5.39 12.58 -12.73
N ALA A 31 5.06 11.49 -12.05
CA ALA A 31 5.63 11.16 -10.75
C ALA A 31 7.04 10.57 -10.81
N GLY A 32 7.57 10.27 -12.00
CA GLY A 32 8.87 9.63 -12.19
C GLY A 32 8.89 8.16 -11.75
N VAL A 33 7.72 7.48 -11.74
CA VAL A 33 7.60 6.08 -11.32
C VAL A 33 8.14 5.17 -12.42
N GLY A 34 9.14 4.36 -12.08
CA GLY A 34 9.72 3.34 -12.97
C GLY A 34 9.15 1.93 -12.76
N ARG A 35 8.45 1.70 -11.65
CA ARG A 35 7.86 0.38 -11.31
C ARG A 35 6.50 0.52 -10.63
N VAL A 36 5.56 -0.32 -11.04
CA VAL A 36 4.29 -0.54 -10.35
C VAL A 36 4.32 -1.89 -9.63
N VAL A 37 4.09 -1.87 -8.32
CA VAL A 37 3.86 -3.07 -7.51
C VAL A 37 2.37 -3.19 -7.21
N ASP A 38 1.71 -4.12 -7.86
CA ASP A 38 0.29 -4.40 -7.70
C ASP A 38 0.04 -5.24 -6.44
N VAL A 39 -0.61 -4.65 -5.45
CA VAL A 39 -0.93 -5.29 -4.17
C VAL A 39 -2.39 -5.74 -4.08
N ARG A 40 -3.05 -5.99 -5.17
CA ARG A 40 -4.40 -6.57 -5.17
C ARG A 40 -4.33 -8.08 -4.94
N SER A 41 -5.22 -8.60 -4.10
CA SER A 41 -5.34 -10.06 -3.90
C SER A 41 -5.77 -10.77 -5.18
N TYR A 42 -6.60 -10.10 -6.00
CA TYR A 42 -7.15 -10.61 -7.27
C TYR A 42 -7.12 -9.48 -8.31
N PRO A 43 -6.06 -9.37 -9.12
CA PRO A 43 -5.90 -8.31 -10.10
C PRO A 43 -6.69 -8.61 -11.39
N GLY A 44 -8.01 -8.70 -11.25
CA GLY A 44 -8.95 -8.84 -12.35
C GLY A 44 -10.10 -7.85 -12.19
N SER A 45 -10.54 -7.24 -13.26
CA SER A 45 -11.69 -6.33 -13.25
C SER A 45 -12.50 -6.48 -14.54
N ARG A 46 -13.79 -6.78 -14.41
CA ARG A 46 -14.73 -6.78 -15.55
C ARG A 46 -15.07 -5.35 -15.99
N HIS A 47 -15.04 -4.41 -15.06
CA HIS A 47 -15.40 -3.01 -15.33
C HIS A 47 -14.21 -2.18 -15.84
N ASN A 48 -13.00 -2.57 -15.49
CA ASN A 48 -11.77 -1.89 -15.89
C ASN A 48 -10.77 -2.94 -16.41
N PRO A 49 -11.04 -3.57 -17.58
CA PRO A 49 -10.24 -4.68 -18.09
C PRO A 49 -8.79 -4.29 -18.37
N GLN A 50 -8.52 -3.01 -18.70
CA GLN A 50 -7.18 -2.47 -18.89
C GLN A 50 -6.27 -2.63 -17.65
N PHE A 51 -6.86 -2.79 -16.45
CA PHE A 51 -6.14 -3.06 -15.21
C PHE A 51 -6.19 -4.54 -14.80
N GLY A 52 -6.60 -5.45 -15.69
CA GLY A 52 -6.38 -6.87 -15.52
C GLY A 52 -4.88 -7.17 -15.49
N ARG A 53 -4.46 -8.18 -14.70
CA ARG A 53 -3.04 -8.51 -14.54
C ARG A 53 -2.33 -8.72 -15.88
N GLU A 54 -2.87 -9.58 -16.73
CA GLU A 54 -2.28 -9.89 -18.06
C GLU A 54 -2.15 -8.64 -18.93
N GLU A 55 -3.16 -7.76 -18.88
CA GLU A 55 -3.12 -6.49 -19.62
C GLU A 55 -2.05 -5.55 -19.08
N MET A 56 -1.93 -5.42 -17.75
CA MET A 56 -0.90 -4.58 -17.14
C MET A 56 0.51 -5.13 -17.38
N GLU A 57 0.69 -6.45 -17.35
CA GLU A 57 1.96 -7.12 -17.71
C GLU A 57 2.39 -6.83 -19.15
N ARG A 58 1.43 -6.47 -20.02
CA ARG A 58 1.68 -6.14 -21.43
C ARG A 58 1.93 -4.65 -21.67
N TRP A 59 1.03 -3.77 -21.18
CA TRP A 59 1.11 -2.36 -21.57
C TRP A 59 2.01 -1.50 -20.67
N LEU A 60 2.20 -1.81 -19.38
CA LEU A 60 3.11 -1.06 -18.52
C LEU A 60 4.58 -1.17 -19.00
N PRO A 61 5.12 -2.36 -19.30
CA PRO A 61 6.48 -2.46 -19.87
C PRO A 61 6.59 -1.76 -21.24
N ALA A 62 5.55 -1.78 -22.06
CA ALA A 62 5.53 -1.06 -23.33
C ALA A 62 5.58 0.46 -23.12
N ALA A 63 5.13 0.97 -21.96
CA ALA A 63 5.24 2.35 -21.52
C ALA A 63 6.55 2.65 -20.74
N GLY A 64 7.49 1.69 -20.65
CA GLY A 64 8.75 1.83 -19.93
C GLY A 64 8.63 1.69 -18.41
N ILE A 65 7.54 1.13 -17.90
CA ILE A 65 7.27 0.96 -16.47
C ILE A 65 7.26 -0.53 -16.14
N ASP A 66 8.13 -0.97 -15.25
CA ASP A 66 8.14 -2.37 -14.76
C ASP A 66 6.86 -2.68 -13.96
N TYR A 67 6.37 -3.91 -14.06
CA TYR A 67 5.19 -4.36 -13.35
C TYR A 67 5.50 -5.64 -12.55
N ARG A 68 5.13 -5.61 -11.25
CA ARG A 68 5.21 -6.78 -10.38
C ARG A 68 3.89 -6.97 -9.64
N TRP A 69 3.43 -8.19 -9.53
CA TRP A 69 2.29 -8.54 -8.69
C TRP A 69 2.78 -9.15 -7.38
N LEU A 70 2.47 -8.49 -6.27
CA LEU A 70 2.89 -8.89 -4.93
C LEU A 70 1.66 -9.20 -4.06
N ARG A 71 1.11 -10.40 -4.28
CA ARG A 71 -0.11 -10.87 -3.61
C ARG A 71 0.00 -10.91 -2.09
N ALA A 72 1.19 -11.15 -1.56
CA ALA A 72 1.47 -11.17 -0.12
C ALA A 72 0.97 -9.90 0.60
N LEU A 73 0.99 -8.75 -0.08
CA LEU A 73 0.50 -7.48 0.44
C LEU A 73 -0.98 -7.21 0.13
N GLY A 74 -1.73 -8.20 -0.39
CA GLY A 74 -3.11 -8.05 -0.80
C GLY A 74 -4.09 -7.85 0.35
N GLY A 75 -5.14 -7.02 0.09
CA GLY A 75 -6.05 -6.51 1.13
C GLY A 75 -7.20 -7.45 1.54
N ARG A 76 -7.50 -8.49 0.77
CA ARG A 76 -8.62 -9.40 1.09
C ARG A 76 -8.16 -10.50 2.03
N ARG A 77 -8.46 -10.34 3.32
CA ARG A 77 -8.11 -11.27 4.39
C ARG A 77 -9.35 -11.67 5.19
N ARG A 78 -9.27 -12.78 5.93
CA ARG A 78 -10.35 -13.25 6.82
C ARG A 78 -10.17 -12.65 8.21
N PRO A 79 -11.22 -12.10 8.83
CA PRO A 79 -11.15 -11.60 10.20
C PRO A 79 -10.77 -12.72 11.18
N LEU A 80 -9.94 -12.38 12.17
CA LEU A 80 -9.69 -13.24 13.32
C LEU A 80 -10.77 -12.99 14.41
N PRO A 81 -11.15 -14.02 15.20
CA PRO A 81 -12.16 -13.87 16.25
C PRO A 81 -11.81 -12.81 17.30
N ALA A 82 -10.52 -12.60 17.59
CA ALA A 82 -10.04 -11.68 18.60
C ALA A 82 -8.89 -10.84 18.04
N SER A 83 -9.22 -9.84 17.22
CA SER A 83 -8.22 -8.88 16.73
C SER A 83 -7.87 -7.85 17.81
N ARG A 84 -6.57 -7.61 17.99
CA ARG A 84 -6.06 -6.54 18.88
C ARG A 84 -6.22 -5.12 18.30
N HIS A 85 -6.60 -5.00 17.04
CA HIS A 85 -6.72 -3.74 16.31
C HIS A 85 -8.09 -3.07 16.53
N ILE A 86 -8.45 -2.85 17.79
CA ILE A 86 -9.81 -2.42 18.22
C ILE A 86 -10.18 -1.00 17.79
N ALA A 87 -9.21 -0.15 17.46
CA ALA A 87 -9.48 1.19 16.93
C ALA A 87 -9.94 1.18 15.46
N LEU A 88 -9.75 0.09 14.74
CA LEU A 88 -10.26 -0.06 13.37
C LEU A 88 -11.72 -0.52 13.40
N ARG A 89 -12.63 0.31 12.89
CA ARG A 89 -14.08 0.03 12.91
C ARG A 89 -14.52 -1.05 11.93
N HIS A 90 -13.82 -1.18 10.78
CA HIS A 90 -14.18 -2.12 9.71
C HIS A 90 -13.43 -3.44 9.84
N ASP A 91 -14.16 -4.55 9.83
CA ASP A 91 -13.60 -5.90 9.92
C ASP A 91 -12.55 -6.20 8.86
N ALA A 92 -12.75 -5.71 7.63
CA ALA A 92 -11.77 -5.89 6.56
C ALA A 92 -10.41 -5.23 6.87
N PHE A 93 -10.42 -4.07 7.52
CA PHE A 93 -9.18 -3.42 7.95
C PHE A 93 -8.55 -4.12 9.16
N ARG A 94 -9.38 -4.60 10.12
CA ARG A 94 -8.87 -5.43 11.22
C ARG A 94 -8.22 -6.70 10.69
N ALA A 95 -8.88 -7.40 9.78
CA ALA A 95 -8.34 -8.61 9.15
C ALA A 95 -7.02 -8.35 8.41
N TYR A 96 -6.91 -7.20 7.74
CA TYR A 96 -5.65 -6.82 7.10
C TYR A 96 -4.56 -6.47 8.12
N ALA A 97 -4.89 -5.74 9.18
CA ALA A 97 -3.95 -5.42 10.24
C ALA A 97 -3.46 -6.68 10.99
N ASP A 98 -4.33 -7.68 11.20
CA ASP A 98 -3.92 -9.00 11.72
C ASP A 98 -2.96 -9.71 10.76
N HIS A 99 -3.21 -9.64 9.44
CA HIS A 99 -2.32 -10.19 8.43
C HIS A 99 -0.93 -9.53 8.42
N MET A 100 -0.85 -8.23 8.74
CA MET A 100 0.42 -7.49 8.76
C MET A 100 1.42 -8.01 9.79
N ALA A 101 1.00 -8.85 10.73
CA ALA A 101 1.86 -9.54 11.69
C ALA A 101 2.37 -10.90 11.19
N THR A 102 1.96 -11.36 10.02
CA THR A 102 2.36 -12.67 9.48
C THR A 102 3.70 -12.63 8.75
N PRO A 103 4.45 -13.74 8.72
CA PRO A 103 5.67 -13.83 7.91
C PRO A 103 5.40 -13.52 6.44
N GLU A 104 4.27 -13.99 5.86
CA GLU A 104 3.88 -13.71 4.48
C GLU A 104 3.87 -12.20 4.17
N PHE A 105 3.30 -11.39 5.07
CA PHE A 105 3.27 -9.95 4.91
C PHE A 105 4.66 -9.32 5.06
N LEU A 106 5.43 -9.74 6.06
CA LEU A 106 6.76 -9.19 6.34
C LEU A 106 7.73 -9.47 5.18
N ASP A 107 7.73 -10.71 4.66
CA ASP A 107 8.50 -11.08 3.47
C ASP A 107 8.07 -10.24 2.25
N GLY A 108 6.77 -10.01 2.09
CA GLY A 108 6.25 -9.14 1.04
C GLY A 108 6.69 -7.68 1.18
N VAL A 109 6.79 -7.16 2.40
CA VAL A 109 7.34 -5.81 2.65
C VAL A 109 8.83 -5.77 2.28
N ASP A 110 9.61 -6.78 2.64
CA ASP A 110 11.03 -6.85 2.29
C ASP A 110 11.24 -6.92 0.78
N GLU A 111 10.42 -7.68 0.06
CA GLU A 111 10.41 -7.72 -1.40
C GLU A 111 10.07 -6.37 -2.01
N LEU A 112 9.03 -5.67 -1.49
CA LEU A 112 8.67 -4.33 -1.92
C LEU A 112 9.82 -3.33 -1.73
N LEU A 113 10.47 -3.35 -0.57
CA LEU A 113 11.57 -2.43 -0.27
C LEU A 113 12.81 -2.72 -1.12
N THR A 114 13.12 -3.99 -1.37
CA THR A 114 14.17 -4.38 -2.32
C THR A 114 13.87 -3.84 -3.72
N ALA A 115 12.64 -4.01 -4.18
CA ALA A 115 12.19 -3.51 -5.48
C ALA A 115 12.27 -1.97 -5.56
N SER A 116 11.90 -1.27 -4.47
CA SER A 116 11.91 0.20 -4.43
C SER A 116 13.33 0.80 -4.33
N ALA A 117 14.30 0.03 -3.87
CA ALA A 117 15.71 0.44 -3.89
C ALA A 117 16.32 0.41 -5.30
N GLU A 118 15.76 -0.41 -6.20
CA GLU A 118 16.23 -0.52 -7.59
C GLU A 118 15.65 0.57 -8.50
N LEU A 119 14.36 0.87 -8.34
CA LEU A 119 13.61 1.82 -9.18
C LEU A 119 12.59 2.60 -8.35
N PRO A 120 12.29 3.87 -8.68
CA PRO A 120 11.17 4.60 -8.10
C PRO A 120 9.88 3.81 -8.27
N THR A 121 9.28 3.40 -7.15
CA THR A 121 8.21 2.40 -7.11
C THR A 121 6.90 2.98 -6.59
N ALA A 122 5.79 2.64 -7.26
CA ALA A 122 4.44 2.92 -6.78
C ALA A 122 3.69 1.64 -6.45
N VAL A 123 3.20 1.54 -5.23
CA VAL A 123 2.26 0.49 -4.79
C VAL A 123 0.87 0.81 -5.34
N MET A 124 0.26 -0.14 -6.06
CA MET A 124 -1.04 0.06 -6.70
C MET A 124 -2.13 -0.85 -6.15
N CYS A 125 -3.31 -0.29 -5.96
CA CYS A 125 -4.56 -1.03 -5.72
C CYS A 125 -5.69 -0.48 -6.60
N SER A 126 -6.88 -1.08 -6.53
CA SER A 126 -8.05 -0.64 -7.31
C SER A 126 -8.72 0.64 -6.77
N GLU A 127 -8.71 0.87 -5.45
CA GLU A 127 -9.36 2.03 -4.84
C GLU A 127 -8.68 3.34 -5.21
N SER A 128 -9.44 4.32 -5.73
CA SER A 128 -8.89 5.64 -6.09
C SER A 128 -8.29 6.36 -4.89
N VAL A 129 -9.01 6.37 -3.76
CA VAL A 129 -8.61 7.11 -2.56
C VAL A 129 -7.90 6.19 -1.56
N TRP A 130 -6.70 6.56 -1.18
CA TRP A 130 -5.83 5.73 -0.33
C TRP A 130 -6.41 5.49 1.07
N TRP A 131 -7.12 6.46 1.65
CA TRP A 131 -7.67 6.35 3.01
C TRP A 131 -8.86 5.37 3.13
N ARG A 132 -9.44 4.93 2.02
CA ARG A 132 -10.48 3.88 1.97
C ARG A 132 -9.95 2.52 1.56
N CYS A 133 -8.63 2.39 1.45
CA CYS A 133 -7.94 1.22 0.93
C CYS A 133 -6.94 0.67 1.97
N HIS A 134 -6.64 -0.63 1.88
CA HIS A 134 -5.62 -1.26 2.71
C HIS A 134 -4.21 -0.66 2.50
N ARG A 135 -3.95 0.07 1.40
CA ARG A 135 -2.73 0.86 1.20
C ARG A 135 -2.45 1.83 2.35
N ARG A 136 -3.51 2.32 3.02
CA ARG A 136 -3.37 3.16 4.22
C ARG A 136 -2.61 2.43 5.32
N LEU A 137 -2.99 1.19 5.62
CA LEU A 137 -2.37 0.40 6.68
C LEU A 137 -0.97 -0.07 6.30
N LEU A 138 -0.77 -0.43 5.02
CA LEU A 138 0.57 -0.71 4.49
C LEU A 138 1.48 0.52 4.62
N ALA A 139 0.98 1.71 4.31
CA ALA A 139 1.71 2.96 4.47
C ALA A 139 2.05 3.25 5.95
N ASP A 140 1.12 3.00 6.89
CA ASP A 140 1.40 3.08 8.33
C ASP A 140 2.59 2.19 8.72
N HIS A 141 2.65 0.95 8.22
CA HIS A 141 3.76 0.03 8.49
C HIS A 141 5.07 0.54 7.90
N LEU A 142 5.05 0.99 6.64
CA LEU A 142 6.25 1.52 5.98
C LEU A 142 6.82 2.73 6.74
N VAL A 143 5.97 3.67 7.13
CA VAL A 143 6.40 4.89 7.83
C VAL A 143 6.80 4.61 9.28
N LEU A 144 5.98 3.89 10.05
CA LEU A 144 6.17 3.75 11.49
C LEU A 144 7.19 2.66 11.87
N VAL A 145 7.25 1.58 11.09
CA VAL A 145 8.11 0.41 11.38
C VAL A 145 9.37 0.42 10.52
N ARG A 146 9.22 0.63 9.21
CA ARG A 146 10.35 0.54 8.27
C ARG A 146 11.08 1.87 8.07
N ARG A 147 10.53 2.98 8.57
CA ARG A 147 11.11 4.34 8.44
C ARG A 147 11.30 4.78 7.00
N VAL A 148 10.36 4.41 6.15
CA VAL A 148 10.31 4.74 4.72
C VAL A 148 9.20 5.75 4.51
N ASP A 149 9.50 6.85 3.84
CA ASP A 149 8.51 7.87 3.51
C ASP A 149 7.54 7.35 2.44
N VAL A 150 6.26 7.68 2.61
CA VAL A 150 5.20 7.28 1.68
C VAL A 150 4.46 8.48 1.15
N VAL A 151 4.33 8.55 -0.18
CA VAL A 151 3.62 9.62 -0.89
C VAL A 151 2.46 9.03 -1.69
N HIS A 152 1.27 9.58 -1.51
CA HIS A 152 0.08 9.17 -2.26
C HIS A 152 -0.09 10.02 -3.51
N LEU A 153 -0.13 9.39 -4.67
CA LEU A 153 -0.41 10.02 -5.96
C LEU A 153 -1.92 10.06 -6.16
N MET A 154 -2.47 11.25 -6.32
CA MET A 154 -3.89 11.48 -6.52
C MET A 154 -4.21 11.63 -8.01
N HIS A 155 -5.46 11.34 -8.41
CA HIS A 155 -5.88 11.40 -9.83
C HIS A 155 -5.84 12.81 -10.43
N ASP A 156 -5.82 13.84 -9.60
CA ASP A 156 -5.67 15.24 -9.99
C ASP A 156 -4.20 15.73 -10.06
N GLY A 157 -3.25 14.79 -9.98
CA GLY A 157 -1.82 15.04 -10.00
C GLY A 157 -1.22 15.49 -8.66
N ARG A 158 -2.03 15.74 -7.63
CA ARG A 158 -1.51 16.11 -6.31
C ARG A 158 -0.77 14.94 -5.67
N ARG A 159 0.27 15.29 -4.91
CA ARG A 159 1.04 14.37 -4.08
C ARG A 159 0.75 14.70 -2.62
N THR A 160 0.47 13.69 -1.81
CA THR A 160 0.15 13.86 -0.39
C THR A 160 1.02 12.92 0.42
N ASP A 161 1.78 13.46 1.36
CA ASP A 161 2.54 12.65 2.30
C ASP A 161 1.59 11.83 3.18
N HIS A 162 2.02 10.61 3.53
CA HIS A 162 1.21 9.76 4.38
C HIS A 162 1.14 10.30 5.80
N ALA A 163 -0.09 10.54 6.25
CA ALA A 163 -0.38 10.82 7.65
C ALA A 163 -0.83 9.53 8.35
N PRO A 164 -0.17 9.11 9.44
CA PRO A 164 -0.53 7.89 10.14
C PRO A 164 -2.00 7.84 10.55
N THR A 165 -2.60 6.65 10.43
CA THR A 165 -4.00 6.43 10.77
C THR A 165 -4.26 6.74 12.25
N ALA A 166 -5.39 7.41 12.54
CA ALA A 166 -5.79 7.68 13.91
C ALA A 166 -5.86 6.37 14.73
N GLY A 167 -5.28 6.38 15.92
CA GLY A 167 -5.24 5.23 16.81
C GLY A 167 -4.14 4.21 16.52
N VAL A 168 -3.25 4.46 15.55
CA VAL A 168 -2.09 3.62 15.27
C VAL A 168 -0.91 3.93 16.19
N ARG A 169 -0.15 2.91 16.55
CA ARG A 169 1.18 3.02 17.17
C ARG A 169 2.09 1.89 16.71
N ALA A 170 3.40 2.13 16.75
CA ALA A 170 4.38 1.06 16.57
C ALA A 170 4.61 0.34 17.91
N ALA A 171 4.65 -0.99 17.88
CA ALA A 171 4.97 -1.84 19.02
C ALA A 171 5.63 -3.14 18.54
N ASP A 172 6.76 -3.50 19.12
CA ASP A 172 7.47 -4.75 18.84
C ASP A 172 7.71 -5.04 17.34
N GLY A 173 8.10 -4.00 16.58
CA GLY A 173 8.34 -4.12 15.14
C GLY A 173 7.07 -4.25 14.29
N GLN A 174 5.91 -3.97 14.84
CA GLN A 174 4.61 -4.05 14.17
C GLN A 174 3.79 -2.78 14.39
N VAL A 175 2.74 -2.58 13.62
CA VAL A 175 1.72 -1.56 13.90
C VAL A 175 0.54 -2.16 14.65
N VAL A 176 0.02 -1.42 15.62
CA VAL A 176 -1.18 -1.77 16.38
C VAL A 176 -2.13 -0.59 16.37
N TYR A 177 -3.42 -0.87 16.19
CA TYR A 177 -4.49 0.15 16.15
C TYR A 177 -5.36 -0.01 17.40
N ASP A 178 -4.94 0.57 18.51
CA ASP A 178 -5.61 0.44 19.83
C ASP A 178 -5.61 1.74 20.64
N VAL A 179 -5.01 2.82 20.16
CA VAL A 179 -4.92 4.09 20.89
C VAL A 179 -6.28 4.80 20.90
N GLY A 180 -6.66 5.31 22.07
CA GLY A 180 -7.93 6.07 22.23
C GLY A 180 -9.19 5.20 22.31
N VAL A 181 -9.05 3.89 22.44
CA VAL A 181 -10.17 2.95 22.59
C VAL A 181 -10.01 2.16 23.89
N THR A 182 -11.07 2.11 24.69
CA THR A 182 -11.11 1.25 25.86
C THR A 182 -11.40 -0.19 25.42
N PRO A 183 -10.55 -1.19 25.78
CA PRO A 183 -10.85 -2.59 25.50
C PRO A 183 -12.18 -3.01 26.14
N PRO A 184 -12.97 -3.92 25.53
CA PRO A 184 -14.13 -4.49 26.20
C PRO A 184 -13.69 -5.21 27.48
N LEU A 185 -14.50 -5.09 28.54
CA LEU A 185 -14.23 -5.77 29.78
C LEU A 185 -14.25 -7.30 29.56
N PRO A 186 -13.30 -8.04 30.13
CA PRO A 186 -13.31 -9.49 30.02
C PRO A 186 -14.57 -10.04 30.72
N GLY A 187 -15.43 -10.75 29.99
CA GLY A 187 -16.55 -11.49 30.55
C GLY A 187 -17.96 -10.88 30.37
N THR A 188 -18.21 -10.07 29.35
CA THR A 188 -19.58 -9.70 28.93
C THR A 188 -19.98 -10.40 27.64
#